data_4d722600ed516c68a85938e7b6ef4dea
#
_entry.id   4d722600ed516c68a85938e7b6ef4dea
#
_cell.length_a   1.000
_cell.length_b   1.000
_cell.length_c   1.000
_cell.angle_alpha   90.00
_cell.angle_beta   90.00
_cell.angle_gamma   90.00
#
_symmetry.space_group_name_H-M   'P 1'
#
loop_
_entity.id
_entity.type
_entity.pdbx_description
1 polymer ?
#
loop_
_entity_poly.entity_id
_entity_poly.type
_entity_poly.pdbx_seq_one_letter_code
_entity_poly.pdbx_strand_id
1 'polypeptide(L)'
;MTELPRVVVAAPATGQGKTTVATGLMAALAAAGHAVSGHKVGPDYIDPGYHALACGRPGRNLDPHLVGESLVAPLLLHGARGTDVSVIEGVMGLYDGRIGGDGFSSTAHVAALTRTPVVLVVDISRSSRSIGAVVHGMVTWDPSVTVAGVILNQAGSARHADEVRSSITLPVLGVIPRDASIATPSRHLGLVTAAERGESAAVVERLAEVVTEHVDLDAVLAIARSAAPLDAEPWAPPATSSVSRKRVAVAAGRAFTFQYAETAELLAAHGCDVVPFDPATDAALPDGTAGLYLGGGFPEVHAADLAANTPLLAEIREAVRDGLPTVAECAGLLYLCRSLDGVPMAGVLDADAVMTGRLTLRYPVATGAADTLLTRVGEQVTGHEFHRTTVTPAVAGTPAWSVEGEGVGFASETLHASYLHTHWAGHPQLAARFAEAVHRG
;
A
#
# COMPACT_ATOMS: atom_id res chain seq x y z
N MET A 1 -21.82 1.82 -17.24
CA MET A 1 -20.62 2.68 -17.43
C MET A 1 -20.63 3.78 -16.39
N THR A 2 -19.58 3.90 -15.60
CA THR A 2 -19.49 4.85 -14.48
C THR A 2 -18.51 5.97 -14.85
N GLU A 3 -18.98 7.22 -14.75
CA GLU A 3 -18.12 8.39 -14.90
C GLU A 3 -17.39 8.64 -13.58
N LEU A 4 -16.09 8.84 -13.65
CA LEU A 4 -15.23 9.20 -12.52
C LEU A 4 -14.08 10.07 -13.06
N PRO A 5 -14.03 11.37 -12.74
CA PRO A 5 -12.85 12.18 -13.00
C PRO A 5 -11.63 11.57 -12.30
N ARG A 6 -10.56 11.28 -13.05
CA ARG A 6 -9.38 10.62 -12.50
C ARG A 6 -8.12 10.89 -13.30
N VAL A 7 -7.00 10.88 -12.62
CA VAL A 7 -5.68 11.11 -13.21
C VAL A 7 -4.63 10.22 -12.58
N VAL A 8 -3.71 9.70 -13.40
CA VAL A 8 -2.50 9.02 -12.91
C VAL A 8 -1.36 10.02 -12.86
N VAL A 9 -0.66 10.07 -11.74
CA VAL A 9 0.60 10.81 -11.56
C VAL A 9 1.74 9.83 -11.71
N ALA A 10 2.49 9.92 -12.79
CA ALA A 10 3.58 9.00 -13.11
C ALA A 10 4.91 9.75 -13.31
N ALA A 11 5.99 9.02 -13.55
CA ALA A 11 7.30 9.61 -13.87
C ALA A 11 8.12 8.67 -14.77
N PRO A 12 9.17 9.16 -15.44
CA PRO A 12 10.06 8.32 -16.22
C PRO A 12 10.86 7.30 -15.40
N ALA A 13 11.09 7.58 -14.11
CA ALA A 13 11.88 6.72 -13.22
C ALA A 13 11.55 6.98 -11.74
N THR A 14 12.08 6.15 -10.85
CA THR A 14 12.08 6.39 -9.41
C THR A 14 12.86 7.66 -9.06
N GLY A 15 12.46 8.36 -7.98
CA GLY A 15 13.18 9.54 -7.49
C GLY A 15 12.84 10.86 -8.19
N GLN A 16 11.86 10.87 -9.09
CA GLN A 16 11.44 12.09 -9.81
C GLN A 16 10.50 13.02 -9.00
N GLY A 17 10.07 12.59 -7.81
CA GLY A 17 9.17 13.34 -6.93
C GLY A 17 7.68 13.04 -7.12
N LYS A 18 7.32 11.86 -7.66
CA LYS A 18 5.91 11.44 -7.82
C LYS A 18 5.10 11.57 -6.54
N THR A 19 5.59 10.99 -5.43
CA THR A 19 4.89 11.00 -4.13
C THR A 19 4.67 12.42 -3.63
N THR A 20 5.67 13.29 -3.72
CA THR A 20 5.57 14.71 -3.37
C THR A 20 4.46 15.39 -4.17
N VAL A 21 4.46 15.20 -5.50
CA VAL A 21 3.48 15.85 -6.38
C VAL A 21 2.10 15.22 -6.22
N ALA A 22 1.97 13.90 -6.15
CA ALA A 22 0.69 13.23 -6.01
C ALA A 22 0.00 13.57 -4.68
N THR A 23 0.74 13.48 -3.56
CA THR A 23 0.23 13.88 -2.23
C THR A 23 -0.13 15.36 -2.20
N GLY A 24 0.73 16.21 -2.77
CA GLY A 24 0.45 17.66 -2.87
C GLY A 24 -0.77 17.98 -3.71
N LEU A 25 -0.98 17.29 -4.85
CA LEU A 25 -2.19 17.42 -5.68
C LEU A 25 -3.45 17.00 -4.93
N MET A 26 -3.42 15.85 -4.24
CA MET A 26 -4.54 15.38 -3.43
C MET A 26 -4.91 16.41 -2.37
N ALA A 27 -3.92 16.91 -1.63
CA ALA A 27 -4.13 17.89 -0.56
C ALA A 27 -4.57 19.27 -1.09
N ALA A 28 -3.99 19.74 -2.20
CA ALA A 28 -4.37 21.01 -2.83
C ALA A 28 -5.81 20.97 -3.36
N LEU A 29 -6.21 19.88 -4.02
CA LEU A 29 -7.58 19.67 -4.49
C LEU A 29 -8.57 19.58 -3.32
N ALA A 30 -8.21 18.88 -2.24
CA ALA A 30 -9.02 18.81 -1.03
C ALA A 30 -9.16 20.20 -0.36
N ALA A 31 -8.08 20.98 -0.27
CA ALA A 31 -8.11 22.35 0.24
C ALA A 31 -8.95 23.30 -0.64
N ALA A 32 -9.03 23.03 -1.95
CA ALA A 32 -9.91 23.75 -2.88
C ALA A 32 -11.40 23.32 -2.78
N GLY A 33 -11.73 22.41 -1.87
CA GLY A 33 -13.11 21.97 -1.59
C GLY A 33 -13.59 20.75 -2.38
N HIS A 34 -12.72 20.05 -3.11
CA HIS A 34 -13.07 18.81 -3.79
C HIS A 34 -13.00 17.60 -2.84
N ALA A 35 -13.95 16.70 -2.97
CA ALA A 35 -13.83 15.37 -2.37
C ALA A 35 -12.87 14.52 -3.20
N VAL A 36 -11.70 14.18 -2.64
CA VAL A 36 -10.61 13.49 -3.35
C VAL A 36 -10.44 12.07 -2.83
N SER A 37 -10.19 11.09 -3.71
CA SER A 37 -9.68 9.77 -3.34
C SER A 37 -8.26 9.56 -3.83
N GLY A 38 -7.42 9.00 -2.95
CA GLY A 38 -6.03 8.66 -3.24
C GLY A 38 -5.85 7.16 -3.47
N HIS A 39 -5.16 6.80 -4.55
CA HIS A 39 -4.82 5.41 -4.88
C HIS A 39 -3.34 5.30 -5.19
N LYS A 40 -2.74 4.15 -4.87
CA LYS A 40 -1.35 3.81 -5.16
C LYS A 40 -1.29 2.61 -6.10
N VAL A 41 -0.52 2.71 -7.18
CA VAL A 41 -0.19 1.54 -7.99
C VAL A 41 0.83 0.69 -7.24
N GLY A 42 0.61 -0.64 -7.22
CA GLY A 42 1.52 -1.56 -6.56
C GLY A 42 1.23 -1.78 -5.07
N PRO A 43 2.07 -2.56 -4.37
CA PRO A 43 1.84 -3.06 -3.02
C PRO A 43 2.37 -2.14 -1.92
N ASP A 44 2.62 -0.88 -2.21
CA ASP A 44 3.18 0.09 -1.28
C ASP A 44 2.20 0.37 -0.12
N TYR A 45 2.70 0.41 1.11
CA TYR A 45 1.92 0.71 2.31
C TYR A 45 2.21 2.09 2.90
N ILE A 46 3.29 2.74 2.45
CA ILE A 46 3.76 4.00 3.02
C ILE A 46 3.02 5.18 2.39
N ASP A 47 3.03 5.24 1.06
CA ASP A 47 2.38 6.32 0.31
C ASP A 47 0.86 6.39 0.57
N PRO A 48 0.10 5.26 0.66
CA PRO A 48 -1.32 5.31 1.05
C PRO A 48 -1.59 5.97 2.40
N GLY A 49 -0.66 5.92 3.35
CA GLY A 49 -0.76 6.66 4.61
C GLY A 49 -0.73 8.17 4.43
N TYR A 50 0.11 8.68 3.54
CA TYR A 50 0.13 10.10 3.17
C TYR A 50 -1.10 10.50 2.35
N HIS A 51 -1.57 9.61 1.45
CA HIS A 51 -2.82 9.84 0.72
C HIS A 51 -4.00 9.95 1.67
N ALA A 52 -4.03 9.12 2.73
CA ALA A 52 -5.09 9.19 3.73
C ALA A 52 -5.11 10.52 4.47
N LEU A 53 -3.94 11.06 4.84
CA LEU A 53 -3.83 12.40 5.45
C LEU A 53 -4.28 13.50 4.48
N ALA A 54 -3.89 13.40 3.21
CA ALA A 54 -4.22 14.41 2.19
C ALA A 54 -5.72 14.42 1.82
N CYS A 55 -6.37 13.26 1.81
CA CYS A 55 -7.74 13.10 1.35
C CYS A 55 -8.78 12.99 2.48
N GLY A 56 -8.34 12.80 3.75
CA GLY A 56 -9.25 12.54 4.88
C GLY A 56 -10.00 11.20 4.78
N ARG A 57 -9.51 10.24 3.99
CA ARG A 57 -10.10 8.92 3.75
C ARG A 57 -9.02 7.89 3.44
N PRO A 58 -9.27 6.57 3.62
CA PRO A 58 -8.24 5.55 3.40
C PRO A 58 -7.59 5.65 2.02
N GLY A 59 -6.26 5.68 1.97
CA GLY A 59 -5.50 5.43 0.76
C GLY A 59 -5.60 3.96 0.38
N ARG A 60 -5.64 3.65 -0.93
CA ARG A 60 -5.88 2.29 -1.44
C ARG A 60 -4.87 1.89 -2.48
N ASN A 61 -4.70 0.57 -2.65
CA ASN A 61 -3.76 0.03 -3.62
C ASN A 61 -4.49 -0.54 -4.84
N LEU A 62 -3.90 -0.35 -6.00
CA LEU A 62 -4.35 -0.91 -7.27
C LEU A 62 -3.21 -1.74 -7.85
N ASP A 63 -3.28 -3.06 -7.72
CA ASP A 63 -2.22 -3.95 -8.18
C ASP A 63 -2.79 -5.18 -8.90
N PRO A 64 -2.63 -5.27 -10.24
CA PRO A 64 -3.13 -6.40 -11.02
C PRO A 64 -2.57 -7.76 -10.61
N HIS A 65 -1.35 -7.80 -10.01
CA HIS A 65 -0.79 -9.07 -9.49
C HIS A 65 -1.54 -9.56 -8.25
N LEU A 66 -1.87 -8.63 -7.34
CA LEU A 66 -2.47 -8.98 -6.05
C LEU A 66 -3.97 -9.27 -6.15
N VAL A 67 -4.68 -8.56 -7.01
CA VAL A 67 -6.15 -8.65 -7.07
C VAL A 67 -6.70 -9.18 -8.39
N GLY A 68 -5.83 -9.35 -9.41
CA GLY A 68 -6.25 -9.65 -10.78
C GLY A 68 -6.69 -8.39 -11.53
N GLU A 69 -6.49 -8.37 -12.85
CA GLU A 69 -6.81 -7.23 -13.72
C GLU A 69 -8.29 -6.80 -13.63
N SER A 70 -9.18 -7.78 -13.53
CA SER A 70 -10.63 -7.55 -13.50
C SER A 70 -11.13 -6.78 -12.28
N LEU A 71 -10.38 -6.79 -11.17
CA LEU A 71 -10.75 -6.08 -9.94
C LEU A 71 -10.14 -4.68 -9.83
N VAL A 72 -9.20 -4.29 -10.68
CA VAL A 72 -8.54 -2.97 -10.59
C VAL A 72 -9.55 -1.83 -10.73
N ALA A 73 -10.37 -1.83 -11.78
CA ALA A 73 -11.39 -0.79 -11.98
C ALA A 73 -12.52 -0.84 -10.92
N PRO A 74 -13.06 -2.01 -10.52
CA PRO A 74 -13.99 -2.11 -9.39
C PRO A 74 -13.46 -1.55 -8.08
N LEU A 75 -12.21 -1.82 -7.72
CA LEU A 75 -11.57 -1.30 -6.49
C LEU A 75 -11.35 0.22 -6.56
N LEU A 76 -10.93 0.73 -7.71
CA LEU A 76 -10.85 2.17 -7.96
C LEU A 76 -12.21 2.83 -7.73
N LEU A 77 -13.27 2.32 -8.32
CA LEU A 77 -14.63 2.85 -8.17
C LEU A 77 -15.14 2.74 -6.72
N HIS A 78 -14.77 1.67 -6.01
CA HIS A 78 -15.11 1.52 -4.60
C HIS A 78 -14.44 2.59 -3.74
N GLY A 79 -13.13 2.79 -3.89
CA GLY A 79 -12.38 3.82 -3.17
C GLY A 79 -12.84 5.26 -3.50
N ALA A 80 -13.35 5.46 -4.70
CA ALA A 80 -13.83 6.75 -5.19
C ALA A 80 -15.30 7.05 -4.88
N ARG A 81 -16.02 6.21 -4.13
CA ARG A 81 -17.42 6.48 -3.80
C ARG A 81 -17.57 7.82 -3.09
N GLY A 82 -18.45 8.68 -3.65
CA GLY A 82 -18.73 10.00 -3.09
C GLY A 82 -17.57 10.99 -3.22
N THR A 83 -16.68 10.81 -4.20
CA THR A 83 -15.63 11.77 -4.52
C THR A 83 -15.87 12.47 -5.85
N ASP A 84 -15.29 13.67 -6.00
CA ASP A 84 -15.33 14.46 -7.21
C ASP A 84 -14.20 14.07 -8.18
N VAL A 85 -13.08 13.58 -7.63
CA VAL A 85 -11.90 13.22 -8.41
C VAL A 85 -11.04 12.17 -7.70
N SER A 86 -10.43 11.27 -8.49
CA SER A 86 -9.42 10.31 -8.03
C SER A 86 -8.04 10.66 -8.55
N VAL A 87 -7.05 10.64 -7.66
CA VAL A 87 -5.63 10.73 -8.01
C VAL A 87 -4.97 9.39 -7.76
N ILE A 88 -4.34 8.83 -8.78
CA ILE A 88 -3.67 7.54 -8.74
C ILE A 88 -2.16 7.79 -8.81
N GLU A 89 -1.44 7.54 -7.74
CA GLU A 89 0.01 7.65 -7.74
C GLU A 89 0.64 6.39 -8.33
N GLY A 90 1.50 6.57 -9.32
CA GLY A 90 2.26 5.49 -9.94
C GLY A 90 3.40 4.97 -9.07
N VAL A 91 3.92 3.81 -9.45
CA VAL A 91 5.10 3.17 -8.86
C VAL A 91 6.26 3.19 -9.85
N MET A 92 7.52 3.29 -9.38
CA MET A 92 8.73 3.27 -10.22
C MET A 92 8.64 4.21 -11.44
N GLY A 93 9.12 3.82 -12.60
CA GLY A 93 8.85 4.49 -13.88
C GLY A 93 7.51 4.06 -14.45
N LEU A 94 6.94 4.89 -15.36
CA LEU A 94 5.62 4.68 -15.96
C LEU A 94 5.45 3.26 -16.52
N TYR A 95 6.46 2.73 -17.17
CA TYR A 95 6.44 1.41 -17.82
C TYR A 95 7.15 0.30 -17.03
N ASP A 96 7.69 0.63 -15.84
CA ASP A 96 8.37 -0.34 -15.00
C ASP A 96 7.33 -1.18 -14.23
N GLY A 97 7.29 -2.47 -14.52
CA GLY A 97 6.42 -3.45 -13.89
C GLY A 97 7.18 -4.62 -13.28
N ARG A 98 6.48 -5.74 -13.11
CA ARG A 98 7.09 -6.98 -12.64
C ARG A 98 8.20 -7.43 -13.58
N ILE A 99 9.38 -7.74 -13.05
CA ILE A 99 10.52 -8.22 -13.84
C ILE A 99 10.14 -9.49 -14.60
N GLY A 100 10.41 -9.51 -15.90
CA GLY A 100 10.05 -10.59 -16.80
C GLY A 100 8.56 -10.65 -17.17
N GLY A 101 7.77 -9.64 -16.79
CA GLY A 101 6.32 -9.56 -17.01
C GLY A 101 5.90 -8.61 -18.14
N ASP A 102 6.82 -8.12 -18.97
CA ASP A 102 6.54 -7.23 -20.12
C ASP A 102 5.63 -6.03 -19.74
N GLY A 103 5.98 -5.33 -18.64
CA GLY A 103 5.22 -4.20 -18.11
C GLY A 103 3.99 -4.56 -17.27
N PHE A 104 3.73 -5.85 -17.01
CA PHE A 104 2.64 -6.28 -16.11
C PHE A 104 2.79 -5.67 -14.72
N SER A 105 1.69 -5.17 -14.14
CA SER A 105 1.62 -4.43 -12.87
C SER A 105 2.42 -3.12 -12.85
N SER A 106 2.75 -2.55 -14.02
CA SER A 106 3.29 -1.19 -14.12
C SER A 106 2.21 -0.13 -13.92
N THR A 107 2.64 1.10 -13.72
CA THR A 107 1.75 2.27 -13.75
C THR A 107 1.00 2.39 -15.07
N ALA A 108 1.66 2.13 -16.19
CA ALA A 108 1.06 2.10 -17.53
C ALA A 108 -0.05 1.04 -17.64
N HIS A 109 0.19 -0.16 -17.12
CA HIS A 109 -0.81 -1.23 -17.10
C HIS A 109 -2.07 -0.82 -16.33
N VAL A 110 -1.92 -0.25 -15.14
CA VAL A 110 -3.08 0.26 -14.35
C VAL A 110 -3.77 1.42 -15.07
N ALA A 111 -3.01 2.34 -15.68
CA ALA A 111 -3.57 3.44 -16.44
C ALA A 111 -4.41 2.93 -17.63
N ALA A 112 -3.93 1.91 -18.36
CA ALA A 112 -4.66 1.26 -19.45
C ALA A 112 -5.92 0.55 -18.97
N LEU A 113 -5.83 -0.32 -17.94
CA LEU A 113 -6.98 -1.03 -17.33
C LEU A 113 -8.07 -0.08 -16.84
N THR A 114 -7.68 1.06 -16.31
CA THR A 114 -8.61 2.07 -15.81
C THR A 114 -8.90 3.18 -16.81
N ARG A 115 -8.34 3.13 -18.02
CA ARG A 115 -8.51 4.16 -19.07
C ARG A 115 -8.28 5.57 -18.54
N THR A 116 -7.24 5.73 -17.71
CA THR A 116 -6.94 6.95 -16.98
C THR A 116 -5.83 7.75 -17.67
N PRO A 117 -6.03 9.04 -17.97
CA PRO A 117 -4.98 9.89 -18.51
C PRO A 117 -3.85 10.09 -17.47
N VAL A 118 -2.63 10.19 -17.98
CA VAL A 118 -1.40 10.29 -17.20
C VAL A 118 -0.86 11.72 -17.24
N VAL A 119 -0.51 12.26 -16.07
CA VAL A 119 0.33 13.44 -15.88
C VAL A 119 1.72 12.98 -15.47
N LEU A 120 2.72 13.38 -16.25
CA LEU A 120 4.12 13.00 -16.03
C LEU A 120 4.82 14.03 -15.14
N VAL A 121 5.40 13.57 -14.04
CA VAL A 121 6.31 14.36 -13.19
C VAL A 121 7.73 14.08 -13.63
N VAL A 122 8.47 15.14 -13.99
CA VAL A 122 9.84 15.01 -14.50
C VAL A 122 10.78 15.92 -13.72
N ASP A 123 11.78 15.31 -13.08
CA ASP A 123 12.87 16.05 -12.44
C ASP A 123 13.80 16.66 -13.50
N ILE A 124 13.85 17.99 -13.54
CA ILE A 124 14.67 18.75 -14.50
C ILE A 124 16.01 19.21 -13.93
N SER A 125 16.35 18.83 -12.68
CA SER A 125 17.51 19.35 -11.98
C SER A 125 18.86 19.10 -12.66
N ARG A 126 18.93 18.05 -13.51
CA ARG A 126 20.18 17.59 -14.14
C ARG A 126 20.13 17.57 -15.68
N SER A 127 19.07 18.08 -16.28
CA SER A 127 18.89 18.01 -17.75
C SER A 127 18.18 19.28 -18.24
N SER A 128 18.32 19.58 -19.51
CA SER A 128 17.68 20.70 -20.20
C SER A 128 16.81 20.16 -21.34
N ARG A 129 17.01 20.57 -22.57
CA ARG A 129 16.21 20.18 -23.75
C ARG A 129 16.08 18.67 -23.97
N SER A 130 17.02 17.85 -23.47
CA SER A 130 16.91 16.38 -23.51
C SER A 130 15.65 15.83 -22.82
N ILE A 131 15.06 16.59 -21.88
CA ILE A 131 13.76 16.25 -21.27
C ILE A 131 12.66 16.11 -22.33
N GLY A 132 12.69 16.95 -23.37
CA GLY A 132 11.75 16.81 -24.50
C GLY A 132 11.82 15.45 -25.17
N ALA A 133 13.01 14.87 -25.35
CA ALA A 133 13.18 13.52 -25.90
C ALA A 133 12.67 12.44 -24.93
N VAL A 134 12.90 12.60 -23.61
CA VAL A 134 12.36 11.68 -22.60
C VAL A 134 10.83 11.70 -22.63
N VAL A 135 10.22 12.89 -22.57
CA VAL A 135 8.77 13.05 -22.61
C VAL A 135 8.19 12.48 -23.91
N HIS A 136 8.83 12.77 -25.06
CA HIS A 136 8.41 12.20 -26.35
C HIS A 136 8.43 10.66 -26.33
N GLY A 137 9.48 10.05 -25.80
CA GLY A 137 9.55 8.60 -25.65
C GLY A 137 8.43 8.06 -24.77
N MET A 138 8.14 8.70 -23.63
CA MET A 138 7.05 8.29 -22.73
C MET A 138 5.67 8.38 -23.41
N VAL A 139 5.46 9.35 -24.28
CA VAL A 139 4.20 9.53 -25.02
C VAL A 139 3.99 8.49 -26.11
N THR A 140 5.07 8.08 -26.77
CA THR A 140 5.00 7.27 -28.01
C THR A 140 5.27 5.79 -27.80
N TRP A 141 5.76 5.40 -26.62
CA TRP A 141 6.16 4.03 -26.32
C TRP A 141 4.99 3.04 -26.37
N ASP A 142 3.87 3.41 -25.77
CA ASP A 142 2.68 2.54 -25.70
C ASP A 142 1.42 3.36 -26.07
N PRO A 143 0.77 3.04 -27.20
CA PRO A 143 -0.42 3.76 -27.64
C PRO A 143 -1.67 3.51 -26.79
N SER A 144 -1.66 2.51 -25.90
CA SER A 144 -2.75 2.25 -24.95
C SER A 144 -2.76 3.23 -23.77
N VAL A 145 -1.66 3.97 -23.56
CA VAL A 145 -1.49 4.93 -22.46
C VAL A 145 -1.53 6.36 -22.99
N THR A 146 -2.43 7.16 -22.46
CA THR A 146 -2.55 8.58 -22.82
C THR A 146 -1.79 9.45 -21.84
N VAL A 147 -0.61 9.94 -22.21
CA VAL A 147 0.10 10.98 -21.46
C VAL A 147 -0.46 12.34 -21.88
N ALA A 148 -1.16 13.03 -20.96
CA ALA A 148 -1.95 14.23 -21.28
C ALA A 148 -1.30 15.55 -20.83
N GLY A 149 -0.29 15.51 -19.98
CA GLY A 149 0.40 16.69 -19.48
C GLY A 149 1.67 16.37 -18.70
N VAL A 150 2.43 17.40 -18.39
CA VAL A 150 3.73 17.30 -17.69
C VAL A 150 3.79 18.30 -16.55
N ILE A 151 4.33 17.89 -15.41
CA ILE A 151 4.76 18.79 -14.33
C ILE A 151 6.28 18.71 -14.23
N LEU A 152 6.94 19.84 -14.38
CA LEU A 152 8.39 19.96 -14.25
C LEU A 152 8.72 20.15 -12.76
N ASN A 153 9.53 19.23 -12.22
CA ASN A 153 9.90 19.25 -10.81
C ASN A 153 11.38 19.60 -10.62
N GLN A 154 11.75 20.10 -9.44
CA GLN A 154 13.11 20.45 -9.05
C GLN A 154 13.75 21.54 -9.96
N ALA A 155 12.95 22.52 -10.40
CA ALA A 155 13.43 23.60 -11.23
C ALA A 155 14.44 24.49 -10.46
N GLY A 156 15.62 24.69 -11.02
CA GLY A 156 16.67 25.51 -10.41
C GLY A 156 16.51 27.03 -10.70
N SER A 157 15.84 27.37 -11.82
CA SER A 157 15.55 28.76 -12.20
C SER A 157 14.44 28.82 -13.27
N ALA A 158 13.75 29.95 -13.36
CA ALA A 158 12.73 30.19 -14.36
C ALA A 158 13.28 30.05 -15.79
N ARG A 159 14.45 30.64 -16.09
CA ARG A 159 15.11 30.53 -17.38
C ARG A 159 15.38 29.10 -17.82
N HIS A 160 15.81 28.24 -16.89
CA HIS A 160 16.03 26.82 -17.15
C HIS A 160 14.70 26.10 -17.43
N ALA A 161 13.68 26.36 -16.63
CA ALA A 161 12.35 25.80 -16.80
C ALA A 161 11.74 26.18 -18.15
N ASP A 162 11.89 27.46 -18.61
CA ASP A 162 11.42 27.93 -19.90
C ASP A 162 12.13 27.23 -21.07
N GLU A 163 13.44 27.00 -20.96
CA GLU A 163 14.22 26.23 -21.95
C GLU A 163 13.74 24.77 -22.04
N VAL A 164 13.46 24.12 -20.92
CA VAL A 164 12.89 22.76 -20.90
C VAL A 164 11.47 22.77 -21.49
N ARG A 165 10.63 23.69 -21.05
CA ARG A 165 9.24 23.84 -21.52
C ARG A 165 9.19 23.97 -23.04
N SER A 166 10.09 24.76 -23.65
CA SER A 166 10.16 24.96 -25.10
C SER A 166 10.48 23.68 -25.89
N SER A 167 10.97 22.64 -25.24
CA SER A 167 11.30 21.35 -25.85
C SER A 167 10.17 20.31 -25.76
N ILE A 168 9.10 20.61 -25.03
CA ILE A 168 7.97 19.71 -24.76
C ILE A 168 6.76 20.13 -25.59
N THR A 169 6.12 19.18 -26.27
CA THR A 169 4.93 19.43 -27.09
C THR A 169 3.63 19.31 -26.33
N LEU A 170 3.63 18.62 -25.18
CA LEU A 170 2.48 18.48 -24.28
C LEU A 170 2.27 19.73 -23.43
N PRO A 171 1.05 19.96 -22.90
CA PRO A 171 0.81 20.98 -21.88
C PRO A 171 1.72 20.78 -20.67
N VAL A 172 2.46 21.82 -20.29
CA VAL A 172 3.21 21.86 -19.01
C VAL A 172 2.30 22.52 -17.99
N LEU A 173 1.77 21.69 -17.08
CA LEU A 173 0.75 22.03 -16.09
C LEU A 173 1.32 22.78 -14.88
N GLY A 174 2.63 22.73 -14.70
CA GLY A 174 3.29 23.40 -13.58
C GLY A 174 4.80 23.27 -13.61
N VAL A 175 5.44 24.14 -12.84
CA VAL A 175 6.89 24.14 -12.62
C VAL A 175 7.15 24.31 -11.13
N ILE A 176 7.53 23.22 -10.47
CA ILE A 176 7.81 23.20 -9.04
C ILE A 176 9.31 23.49 -8.83
N PRO A 177 9.66 24.55 -8.11
CA PRO A 177 11.04 24.87 -7.84
C PRO A 177 11.68 23.85 -6.87
N ARG A 178 13.01 23.83 -6.85
CA ARG A 178 13.74 23.06 -5.84
C ARG A 178 13.53 23.70 -4.47
N ASP A 179 12.91 22.95 -3.57
CA ASP A 179 12.66 23.37 -2.20
C ASP A 179 13.06 22.24 -1.23
N ALA A 180 14.03 22.51 -0.37
CA ALA A 180 14.49 21.55 0.62
C ALA A 180 13.47 21.33 1.76
N SER A 181 12.53 22.25 1.96
CA SER A 181 11.52 22.17 3.03
C SER A 181 10.45 21.10 2.77
N ILE A 182 10.30 20.66 1.51
CA ILE A 182 9.33 19.63 1.11
C ILE A 182 9.97 18.24 0.96
N ALA A 183 11.27 18.10 1.26
CA ALA A 183 11.95 16.83 1.18
C ALA A 183 11.41 15.85 2.24
N THR A 184 10.84 14.74 1.81
CA THR A 184 10.36 13.70 2.72
C THR A 184 11.52 12.77 3.11
N PRO A 185 11.80 12.58 4.41
CA PRO A 185 12.83 11.66 4.86
C PRO A 185 12.56 10.24 4.41
N SER A 186 13.61 9.52 3.99
CA SER A 186 13.52 8.13 3.55
C SER A 186 14.30 7.19 4.47
N ARG A 187 13.91 5.93 4.50
CA ARG A 187 14.57 4.81 5.16
C ARG A 187 15.09 3.79 4.15
N HIS A 188 15.66 2.72 4.70
CA HIS A 188 16.18 1.58 3.91
C HIS A 188 15.15 0.85 3.03
N LEU A 189 13.84 0.98 3.32
CA LEU A 189 12.74 0.40 2.54
C LEU A 189 11.77 1.43 1.93
N GLY A 190 12.07 2.73 2.03
CA GLY A 190 11.20 3.79 1.50
C GLY A 190 11.13 5.01 2.39
N LEU A 191 10.03 5.75 2.35
CA LEU A 191 9.80 6.92 3.20
C LEU A 191 9.53 6.49 4.66
N VAL A 192 9.70 7.41 5.61
CA VAL A 192 9.19 7.25 6.99
C VAL A 192 7.66 7.27 6.93
N THR A 193 7.00 6.32 7.61
CA THR A 193 5.53 6.22 7.56
C THR A 193 4.85 7.45 8.16
N ALA A 194 3.65 7.75 7.67
CA ALA A 194 2.87 8.90 8.15
C ALA A 194 2.55 8.79 9.66
N ALA A 195 2.32 7.59 10.18
CA ALA A 195 2.04 7.33 11.59
C ALA A 195 3.21 7.60 12.53
N GLU A 196 4.45 7.52 12.01
CA GLU A 196 5.66 7.75 12.81
C GLU A 196 6.08 9.22 12.87
N ARG A 197 5.52 10.08 12.04
CA ARG A 197 5.87 11.50 11.96
C ARG A 197 4.82 12.35 12.65
N GLY A 198 5.15 12.93 13.80
CA GLY A 198 4.29 13.90 14.47
C GLY A 198 3.96 15.14 13.63
N GLU A 199 4.77 15.41 12.59
CA GLU A 199 4.63 16.56 11.68
C GLU A 199 4.07 16.18 10.30
N SER A 200 3.55 14.96 10.11
CA SER A 200 3.08 14.51 8.80
C SER A 200 1.97 15.38 8.22
N ALA A 201 1.07 15.86 9.06
CA ALA A 201 0.01 16.78 8.64
C ALA A 201 0.60 18.11 8.12
N ALA A 202 1.55 18.72 8.84
CA ALA A 202 2.20 19.94 8.42
C ALA A 202 2.99 19.78 7.10
N VAL A 203 3.59 18.62 6.89
CA VAL A 203 4.24 18.29 5.60
C VAL A 203 3.22 18.23 4.47
N VAL A 204 2.08 17.58 4.69
CA VAL A 204 1.01 17.49 3.68
C VAL A 204 0.43 18.88 3.38
N GLU A 205 0.21 19.72 4.39
CA GLU A 205 -0.21 21.12 4.22
C GLU A 205 0.80 21.91 3.38
N ARG A 206 2.10 21.77 3.70
CA ARG A 206 3.15 22.44 2.93
C ARG A 206 3.20 21.96 1.47
N LEU A 207 3.00 20.68 1.22
CA LEU A 207 2.89 20.13 -0.15
C LEU A 207 1.69 20.70 -0.89
N ALA A 208 0.55 20.87 -0.22
CA ALA A 208 -0.64 21.51 -0.79
C ALA A 208 -0.37 22.96 -1.20
N GLU A 209 0.29 23.74 -0.34
CA GLU A 209 0.67 25.14 -0.65
C GLU A 209 1.55 25.22 -1.89
N VAL A 210 2.62 24.41 -1.94
CA VAL A 210 3.57 24.40 -3.06
C VAL A 210 2.89 24.01 -4.36
N VAL A 211 2.03 22.99 -4.33
CA VAL A 211 1.30 22.57 -5.54
C VAL A 211 0.28 23.61 -5.95
N THR A 212 -0.43 24.23 -5.03
CA THR A 212 -1.39 25.31 -5.33
C THR A 212 -0.70 26.53 -5.98
N GLU A 213 0.50 26.85 -5.54
CA GLU A 213 1.26 28.00 -6.08
C GLU A 213 1.85 27.73 -7.47
N HIS A 214 2.25 26.47 -7.75
CA HIS A 214 3.11 26.17 -8.90
C HIS A 214 2.46 25.26 -9.95
N VAL A 215 1.24 24.74 -9.72
CA VAL A 215 0.54 23.82 -10.63
C VAL A 215 -0.85 24.36 -10.96
N ASP A 216 -1.22 24.35 -12.22
CA ASP A 216 -2.56 24.67 -12.71
C ASP A 216 -3.53 23.53 -12.37
N LEU A 217 -4.22 23.68 -11.23
CA LEU A 217 -5.18 22.67 -10.73
C LEU A 217 -6.39 22.54 -11.66
N ASP A 218 -6.83 23.61 -12.31
CA ASP A 218 -7.95 23.57 -13.24
C ASP A 218 -7.59 22.77 -14.50
N ALA A 219 -6.38 22.91 -15.01
CA ALA A 219 -5.88 22.10 -16.12
C ALA A 219 -5.74 20.63 -15.73
N VAL A 220 -5.27 20.31 -14.50
CA VAL A 220 -5.25 18.94 -13.99
C VAL A 220 -6.66 18.36 -13.89
N LEU A 221 -7.63 19.11 -13.36
CA LEU A 221 -9.03 18.70 -13.29
C LEU A 221 -9.66 18.52 -14.69
N ALA A 222 -9.29 19.35 -15.66
CA ALA A 222 -9.74 19.17 -17.03
C ALA A 222 -9.23 17.86 -17.62
N ILE A 223 -7.97 17.50 -17.38
CA ILE A 223 -7.39 16.20 -17.75
C ILE A 223 -8.13 15.08 -17.01
N ALA A 224 -8.36 15.20 -15.71
CA ALA A 224 -9.07 14.18 -14.94
C ALA A 224 -10.49 13.92 -15.46
N ARG A 225 -11.20 14.98 -15.87
CA ARG A 225 -12.55 14.91 -16.49
C ARG A 225 -12.55 14.32 -17.88
N SER A 226 -11.42 14.31 -18.59
CA SER A 226 -11.31 13.69 -19.91
C SER A 226 -11.21 12.15 -19.87
N ALA A 227 -11.09 11.58 -18.67
CA ALA A 227 -11.02 10.13 -18.48
C ALA A 227 -12.29 9.44 -19.01
N ALA A 228 -12.11 8.43 -19.85
CA ALA A 228 -13.24 7.71 -20.45
C ALA A 228 -14.04 6.94 -19.37
N PRO A 229 -15.38 6.82 -19.49
CA PRO A 229 -16.19 6.06 -18.53
C PRO A 229 -15.71 4.63 -18.36
N LEU A 230 -15.80 4.10 -17.14
CA LEU A 230 -15.44 2.72 -16.80
C LEU A 230 -16.62 1.78 -17.00
N ASP A 231 -16.36 0.66 -17.65
CA ASP A 231 -17.34 -0.43 -17.77
C ASP A 231 -17.13 -1.43 -16.62
N ALA A 232 -17.38 -0.97 -15.42
CA ALA A 232 -17.25 -1.73 -14.19
C ALA A 232 -18.24 -1.22 -13.14
N GLU A 233 -18.64 -2.11 -12.24
CA GLU A 233 -19.35 -1.76 -11.02
C GLU A 233 -18.35 -1.60 -9.86
N PRO A 234 -18.62 -0.72 -8.89
CA PRO A 234 -17.79 -0.61 -7.71
C PRO A 234 -17.71 -1.94 -6.96
N TRP A 235 -16.50 -2.34 -6.60
CA TRP A 235 -16.31 -3.51 -5.74
C TRP A 235 -17.13 -3.39 -4.44
N ALA A 236 -17.64 -4.50 -4.00
CA ALA A 236 -18.28 -4.62 -2.70
C ALA A 236 -17.77 -5.89 -2.01
N PRO A 237 -17.41 -5.84 -0.73
CA PRO A 237 -17.00 -7.04 -0.01
C PRO A 237 -18.15 -8.05 -0.02
N PRO A 238 -17.87 -9.34 -0.33
CA PRO A 238 -18.88 -10.38 -0.18
C PRO A 238 -19.28 -10.47 1.30
N ALA A 239 -20.58 -10.32 1.54
CA ALA A 239 -21.14 -10.33 2.89
C ALA A 239 -21.70 -11.69 3.24
N THR A 240 -21.58 -12.11 4.50
CA THR A 240 -22.29 -13.23 5.08
C THR A 240 -23.33 -12.71 6.08
N SER A 241 -24.47 -13.39 6.15
CA SER A 241 -25.48 -13.07 7.16
C SER A 241 -25.02 -13.63 8.51
N SER A 242 -24.18 -12.88 9.23
CA SER A 242 -23.83 -13.21 10.62
C SER A 242 -24.80 -12.52 11.59
N VAL A 243 -25.26 -13.25 12.58
CA VAL A 243 -26.24 -12.76 13.58
C VAL A 243 -25.54 -12.16 14.81
N SER A 244 -24.29 -12.53 15.08
CA SER A 244 -23.49 -12.01 16.19
C SER A 244 -22.20 -11.38 15.67
N ARG A 245 -21.86 -10.21 16.18
CA ARG A 245 -20.58 -9.59 15.87
C ARG A 245 -19.52 -10.06 16.87
N LYS A 246 -18.40 -10.52 16.36
CA LYS A 246 -17.22 -10.94 17.15
C LYS A 246 -16.10 -9.94 16.91
N ARG A 247 -15.33 -9.66 17.97
CA ARG A 247 -14.27 -8.66 17.89
C ARG A 247 -12.98 -9.26 17.34
N VAL A 248 -12.41 -8.60 16.32
CA VAL A 248 -11.07 -8.88 15.82
C VAL A 248 -10.17 -7.72 16.22
N ALA A 249 -9.18 -8.00 17.06
CA ALA A 249 -8.13 -7.05 17.39
C ALA A 249 -7.15 -6.94 16.22
N VAL A 250 -6.88 -5.73 15.76
CA VAL A 250 -6.00 -5.47 14.62
C VAL A 250 -4.85 -4.58 15.07
N ALA A 251 -3.62 -5.09 14.95
CA ALA A 251 -2.44 -4.33 15.34
C ALA A 251 -2.31 -3.07 14.48
N ALA A 252 -2.08 -1.95 15.13
CA ALA A 252 -1.96 -0.61 14.56
C ALA A 252 -0.79 0.15 15.22
N GLY A 253 -0.76 1.47 15.09
CA GLY A 253 0.29 2.31 15.66
C GLY A 253 1.55 2.33 14.79
N ARG A 254 2.65 2.83 15.36
CA ARG A 254 3.88 3.12 14.59
C ARG A 254 4.60 1.89 14.06
N ALA A 255 4.50 0.77 14.76
CA ALA A 255 5.16 -0.48 14.40
C ALA A 255 4.38 -1.32 13.37
N PHE A 256 3.04 -1.10 13.24
CA PHE A 256 2.13 -1.90 12.43
C PHE A 256 1.28 -1.00 11.52
N THR A 257 1.88 -0.52 10.45
CA THR A 257 1.26 0.46 9.55
C THR A 257 0.86 -0.12 8.19
N PHE A 258 1.21 -1.38 7.91
CA PHE A 258 1.03 -2.00 6.60
C PHE A 258 -0.23 -2.87 6.58
N GLN A 259 -1.34 -2.29 6.12
CA GLN A 259 -2.63 -2.95 5.99
C GLN A 259 -3.37 -2.39 4.77
N TYR A 260 -4.08 -3.28 4.06
CA TYR A 260 -5.03 -2.86 3.03
C TYR A 260 -6.37 -2.53 3.68
N ALA A 261 -6.98 -1.42 3.28
CA ALA A 261 -8.30 -1.00 3.81
C ALA A 261 -9.38 -2.07 3.59
N GLU A 262 -9.28 -2.79 2.50
CA GLU A 262 -10.19 -3.87 2.12
C GLU A 262 -10.19 -5.05 3.10
N THR A 263 -9.10 -5.27 3.84
CA THR A 263 -9.05 -6.32 4.87
C THR A 263 -10.04 -6.05 5.99
N ALA A 264 -10.06 -4.83 6.52
CA ALA A 264 -11.02 -4.43 7.54
C ALA A 264 -12.48 -4.44 7.02
N GLU A 265 -12.67 -4.00 5.77
CA GLU A 265 -13.99 -3.99 5.13
C GLU A 265 -14.55 -5.41 4.92
N LEU A 266 -13.69 -6.36 4.52
CA LEU A 266 -14.06 -7.76 4.38
C LEU A 266 -14.41 -8.39 5.73
N LEU A 267 -13.59 -8.17 6.76
CA LEU A 267 -13.88 -8.66 8.11
C LEU A 267 -15.21 -8.10 8.64
N ALA A 268 -15.46 -6.80 8.43
CA ALA A 268 -16.73 -6.18 8.81
C ALA A 268 -17.93 -6.78 8.05
N ALA A 269 -17.77 -7.08 6.75
CA ALA A 269 -18.78 -7.73 5.92
C ALA A 269 -19.08 -9.17 6.36
N HIS A 270 -18.09 -9.84 6.96
CA HIS A 270 -18.23 -11.16 7.56
C HIS A 270 -18.67 -11.12 9.04
N GLY A 271 -19.16 -9.98 9.54
CA GLY A 271 -19.74 -9.86 10.88
C GLY A 271 -18.70 -9.71 11.98
N CYS A 272 -17.48 -9.24 11.66
CA CYS A 272 -16.49 -8.92 12.67
C CYS A 272 -16.50 -7.42 13.02
N ASP A 273 -16.31 -7.09 14.30
CA ASP A 273 -15.98 -5.74 14.75
C ASP A 273 -14.44 -5.59 14.76
N VAL A 274 -13.94 -4.81 13.83
CA VAL A 274 -12.50 -4.56 13.72
C VAL A 274 -12.10 -3.47 14.72
N VAL A 275 -11.26 -3.83 15.71
CA VAL A 275 -10.83 -2.92 16.78
C VAL A 275 -9.32 -2.77 16.71
N PRO A 276 -8.80 -1.57 16.40
CA PRO A 276 -7.36 -1.35 16.40
C PRO A 276 -6.81 -1.33 17.82
N PHE A 277 -5.58 -1.79 17.99
CA PHE A 277 -4.77 -1.64 19.20
C PHE A 277 -3.32 -1.38 18.84
N ASP A 278 -2.59 -0.64 19.67
CA ASP A 278 -1.16 -0.37 19.46
C ASP A 278 -0.31 -1.27 20.34
N PRO A 279 0.39 -2.28 19.79
CA PRO A 279 1.24 -3.18 20.56
C PRO A 279 2.35 -2.50 21.38
N ALA A 280 2.74 -1.27 21.03
CA ALA A 280 3.77 -0.53 21.76
C ALA A 280 3.21 0.18 23.02
N THR A 281 1.92 0.53 23.06
CA THR A 281 1.37 1.41 24.11
C THR A 281 0.17 0.85 24.86
N ASP A 282 -0.65 0.01 24.25
CA ASP A 282 -1.83 -0.55 24.89
C ASP A 282 -1.44 -1.67 25.86
N ALA A 283 -1.98 -1.62 27.06
CA ALA A 283 -1.60 -2.54 28.13
C ALA A 283 -2.18 -3.96 27.97
N ALA A 284 -3.23 -4.12 27.16
CA ALA A 284 -3.93 -5.38 26.95
C ALA A 284 -4.60 -5.39 25.56
N LEU A 285 -5.00 -6.58 25.10
CA LEU A 285 -5.90 -6.71 23.95
C LEU A 285 -7.27 -6.08 24.25
N PRO A 286 -7.99 -5.57 23.23
CA PRO A 286 -9.35 -5.10 23.39
C PRO A 286 -10.27 -6.17 24.02
N ASP A 287 -11.09 -5.78 25.00
CA ASP A 287 -11.99 -6.69 25.71
C ASP A 287 -12.86 -7.50 24.74
N GLY A 288 -12.96 -8.81 24.97
CA GLY A 288 -13.77 -9.70 24.14
C GLY A 288 -13.18 -9.98 22.77
N THR A 289 -11.88 -9.83 22.59
CA THR A 289 -11.15 -10.24 21.38
C THR A 289 -11.37 -11.72 21.11
N ALA A 290 -11.90 -12.03 19.94
CA ALA A 290 -12.16 -13.39 19.43
C ALA A 290 -11.28 -13.76 18.24
N GLY A 291 -10.46 -12.83 17.74
CA GLY A 291 -9.49 -13.05 16.68
C GLY A 291 -8.43 -11.96 16.68
N LEU A 292 -7.24 -12.28 16.17
CA LEU A 292 -6.08 -11.38 16.14
C LEU A 292 -5.52 -11.27 14.72
N TYR A 293 -5.38 -10.03 14.21
CA TYR A 293 -4.71 -9.74 12.95
C TYR A 293 -3.50 -8.83 13.20
N LEU A 294 -2.33 -9.34 12.92
CA LEU A 294 -1.05 -8.65 13.04
C LEU A 294 -0.51 -8.39 11.62
N GLY A 295 -0.68 -7.19 11.11
CA GLY A 295 -0.24 -6.80 9.78
C GLY A 295 1.27 -6.57 9.69
N GLY A 296 1.70 -5.93 8.60
CA GLY A 296 3.09 -5.56 8.39
C GLY A 296 3.47 -4.22 9.00
N GLY A 297 4.75 -3.87 8.87
CA GLY A 297 5.30 -2.62 9.40
C GLY A 297 6.81 -2.67 9.60
N PHE A 298 7.29 -1.86 10.56
CA PHE A 298 8.71 -1.76 10.91
C PHE A 298 8.96 -2.09 12.40
N PRO A 299 8.74 -3.33 12.83
CA PRO A 299 8.90 -3.71 14.23
C PRO A 299 10.35 -3.60 14.72
N GLU A 300 11.33 -3.73 13.82
CA GLU A 300 12.76 -3.58 14.13
C GLU A 300 13.11 -2.16 14.57
N VAL A 301 12.42 -1.16 14.07
CA VAL A 301 12.60 0.25 14.45
C VAL A 301 12.02 0.52 15.85
N HIS A 302 10.99 -0.20 16.22
CA HIS A 302 10.23 -0.04 17.47
C HIS A 302 10.43 -1.21 18.42
N ALA A 303 11.46 -2.05 18.22
CA ALA A 303 11.66 -3.29 18.97
C ALA A 303 11.77 -3.07 20.48
N ALA A 304 12.42 -1.99 20.90
CA ALA A 304 12.56 -1.65 22.32
C ALA A 304 11.20 -1.30 22.96
N ASP A 305 10.36 -0.51 22.29
CA ASP A 305 9.03 -0.14 22.79
C ASP A 305 8.10 -1.36 22.85
N LEU A 306 8.13 -2.21 21.81
CA LEU A 306 7.37 -3.46 21.79
C LEU A 306 7.80 -4.41 22.91
N ALA A 307 9.10 -4.58 23.14
CA ALA A 307 9.64 -5.44 24.19
C ALA A 307 9.34 -4.91 25.61
N ALA A 308 9.25 -3.60 25.78
CA ALA A 308 8.91 -2.99 27.07
C ALA A 308 7.46 -3.30 27.50
N ASN A 309 6.57 -3.59 26.55
CA ASN A 309 5.17 -3.92 26.83
C ASN A 309 4.99 -5.40 27.18
N THR A 310 5.67 -5.83 28.25
CA THR A 310 5.69 -7.23 28.68
C THR A 310 4.31 -7.81 29.04
N PRO A 311 3.35 -7.05 29.60
CA PRO A 311 2.01 -7.58 29.87
C PRO A 311 1.30 -8.01 28.60
N LEU A 312 1.27 -7.17 27.57
CA LEU A 312 0.62 -7.47 26.30
C LEU A 312 1.32 -8.61 25.55
N LEU A 313 2.67 -8.67 25.58
CA LEU A 313 3.41 -9.80 25.01
C LEU A 313 3.02 -11.13 25.65
N ALA A 314 2.84 -11.15 26.98
CA ALA A 314 2.42 -12.35 27.71
C ALA A 314 0.97 -12.74 27.35
N GLU A 315 0.05 -11.78 27.34
CA GLU A 315 -1.35 -11.99 26.97
C GLU A 315 -1.50 -12.55 25.55
N ILE A 316 -0.82 -11.95 24.57
CA ILE A 316 -0.85 -12.43 23.18
C ILE A 316 -0.29 -13.85 23.08
N ARG A 317 0.81 -14.13 23.81
CA ARG A 317 1.39 -15.48 23.85
C ARG A 317 0.41 -16.51 24.37
N GLU A 318 -0.27 -16.22 25.47
CA GLU A 318 -1.26 -17.10 26.08
C GLU A 318 -2.46 -17.27 25.16
N ALA A 319 -3.06 -16.18 24.72
CA ALA A 319 -4.24 -16.21 23.85
C ALA A 319 -4.02 -17.02 22.57
N VAL A 320 -2.88 -16.83 21.89
CA VAL A 320 -2.57 -17.60 20.67
C VAL A 320 -2.32 -19.06 20.96
N ARG A 321 -1.63 -19.40 22.06
CA ARG A 321 -1.42 -20.78 22.49
C ARG A 321 -2.71 -21.48 22.90
N ASP A 322 -3.67 -20.74 23.45
CA ASP A 322 -5.00 -21.22 23.82
C ASP A 322 -5.95 -21.33 22.61
N GLY A 323 -5.45 -21.00 21.41
CA GLY A 323 -6.16 -21.22 20.16
C GLY A 323 -6.92 -20.01 19.62
N LEU A 324 -6.60 -18.80 20.07
CA LEU A 324 -7.16 -17.59 19.44
C LEU A 324 -6.83 -17.54 17.95
N PRO A 325 -7.83 -17.52 17.03
CA PRO A 325 -7.58 -17.39 15.61
C PRO A 325 -6.68 -16.18 15.31
N THR A 326 -5.51 -16.43 14.72
CA THR A 326 -4.46 -15.42 14.55
C THR A 326 -3.87 -15.45 13.15
N VAL A 327 -3.87 -14.29 12.50
CA VAL A 327 -3.15 -14.06 11.24
C VAL A 327 -2.03 -13.07 11.49
N ALA A 328 -0.81 -13.39 11.03
CA ALA A 328 0.38 -12.58 11.21
C ALA A 328 1.18 -12.47 9.90
N GLU A 329 1.23 -11.27 9.32
CA GLU A 329 1.97 -10.99 8.09
C GLU A 329 3.20 -10.15 8.39
N CYS A 330 4.37 -10.54 7.86
CA CYS A 330 5.63 -9.78 7.90
C CYS A 330 6.00 -9.28 9.32
N ALA A 331 5.70 -8.04 9.69
CA ALA A 331 5.94 -7.54 11.05
C ALA A 331 5.23 -8.38 12.12
N GLY A 332 4.01 -8.84 11.82
CA GLY A 332 3.27 -9.74 12.72
C GLY A 332 3.98 -11.07 12.94
N LEU A 333 4.57 -11.65 11.90
CA LEU A 333 5.41 -12.86 12.02
C LEU A 333 6.60 -12.58 12.96
N LEU A 334 7.31 -11.45 12.74
CA LEU A 334 8.48 -11.09 13.55
C LEU A 334 8.10 -10.88 15.02
N TYR A 335 6.97 -10.22 15.27
CA TYR A 335 6.44 -9.96 16.60
C TYR A 335 6.04 -11.25 17.35
N LEU A 336 5.60 -12.29 16.63
CA LEU A 336 5.29 -13.60 17.24
C LEU A 336 6.52 -14.47 17.49
N CYS A 337 7.70 -14.15 16.94
CA CYS A 337 8.96 -14.85 17.21
C CYS A 337 9.39 -14.71 18.68
N ARG A 338 10.40 -15.51 19.11
CA ARG A 338 11.03 -15.36 20.43
C ARG A 338 11.75 -14.03 20.56
N SER A 339 12.45 -13.64 19.49
CA SER A 339 13.23 -12.40 19.47
C SER A 339 13.33 -11.80 18.06
N LEU A 340 13.59 -10.49 18.02
CA LEU A 340 13.97 -9.73 16.83
C LEU A 340 15.29 -9.00 17.14
N ASP A 341 16.36 -9.35 16.42
CA ASP A 341 17.74 -8.88 16.70
C ASP A 341 18.18 -9.06 18.16
N GLY A 342 17.75 -10.17 18.80
CA GLY A 342 18.01 -10.45 20.21
C GLY A 342 17.10 -9.72 21.18
N VAL A 343 16.22 -8.82 20.74
CA VAL A 343 15.22 -8.15 21.56
C VAL A 343 14.02 -9.09 21.75
N PRO A 344 13.57 -9.39 22.99
CA PRO A 344 12.43 -10.30 23.23
C PRO A 344 11.14 -9.82 22.56
N MET A 345 10.41 -10.76 21.94
CA MET A 345 9.09 -10.55 21.37
C MET A 345 8.04 -11.47 22.02
N ALA A 346 6.89 -11.65 21.42
CA ALA A 346 5.79 -12.41 22.03
C ALA A 346 6.15 -13.88 22.34
N GLY A 347 7.05 -14.51 21.57
CA GLY A 347 7.51 -15.88 21.83
C GLY A 347 6.43 -16.94 21.68
N VAL A 348 5.52 -16.73 20.76
CA VAL A 348 4.53 -17.71 20.29
C VAL A 348 5.22 -18.77 19.45
N LEU A 349 6.05 -18.31 18.50
CA LEU A 349 6.82 -19.13 17.57
C LEU A 349 8.21 -19.45 18.16
N ASP A 350 8.63 -20.71 18.06
CA ASP A 350 9.98 -21.14 18.43
C ASP A 350 11.00 -20.80 17.33
N ALA A 351 11.12 -19.52 17.03
CA ALA A 351 11.95 -18.98 15.97
C ALA A 351 12.51 -17.61 16.38
N ASP A 352 13.67 -17.25 15.83
CA ASP A 352 14.30 -15.96 16.04
C ASP A 352 14.37 -15.20 14.71
N ALA A 353 14.11 -13.91 14.76
CA ALA A 353 14.17 -13.01 13.63
C ALA A 353 15.42 -12.12 13.72
N VAL A 354 16.09 -11.89 12.60
CA VAL A 354 17.25 -11.01 12.51
C VAL A 354 17.20 -10.14 11.26
N MET A 355 17.67 -8.89 11.39
CA MET A 355 17.92 -8.01 10.24
C MET A 355 19.10 -8.53 9.42
N THR A 356 19.02 -8.40 8.11
CA THR A 356 20.07 -8.81 7.18
C THR A 356 20.41 -7.69 6.18
N GLY A 357 21.57 -7.79 5.54
CA GLY A 357 21.92 -6.90 4.43
C GLY A 357 21.14 -7.18 3.14
N ARG A 358 20.48 -8.33 3.03
CA ARG A 358 19.77 -8.76 1.82
C ARG A 358 18.35 -8.21 1.82
N LEU A 359 17.95 -7.62 0.70
CA LEU A 359 16.56 -7.26 0.43
C LEU A 359 15.84 -8.42 -0.26
N THR A 360 14.73 -8.87 0.29
CA THR A 360 13.75 -9.69 -0.40
C THR A 360 12.67 -8.77 -0.94
N LEU A 361 12.50 -8.74 -2.26
CA LEU A 361 11.48 -7.99 -2.98
C LEU A 361 10.98 -8.88 -4.11
N ARG A 362 9.78 -9.41 -3.98
CA ARG A 362 9.22 -10.32 -5.00
C ARG A 362 7.69 -10.36 -4.98
N TYR A 363 7.15 -10.80 -6.10
CA TYR A 363 5.73 -11.08 -6.34
C TYR A 363 5.51 -12.59 -6.53
N PRO A 364 5.49 -13.39 -5.47
CA PRO A 364 5.29 -14.83 -5.60
C PRO A 364 3.83 -15.17 -5.83
N VAL A 365 3.64 -16.38 -6.40
CA VAL A 365 2.41 -17.15 -6.27
C VAL A 365 2.67 -18.20 -5.20
N ALA A 366 1.94 -18.13 -4.11
CA ALA A 366 2.03 -19.08 -3.01
C ALA A 366 0.94 -20.15 -3.13
N THR A 367 1.26 -21.37 -2.73
CA THR A 367 0.34 -22.51 -2.77
C THR A 367 0.10 -23.00 -1.34
N GLY A 368 -1.15 -23.28 -0.98
CA GLY A 368 -1.50 -23.91 0.28
C GLY A 368 -0.91 -25.31 0.37
N ALA A 369 -0.05 -25.53 1.36
CA ALA A 369 0.62 -26.81 1.59
C ALA A 369 -0.24 -27.80 2.40
N ALA A 370 -1.18 -27.28 3.21
CA ALA A 370 -2.08 -28.03 4.08
C ALA A 370 -3.40 -27.26 4.25
N ASP A 371 -4.41 -27.97 4.77
CA ASP A 371 -5.63 -27.35 5.25
C ASP A 371 -5.36 -26.75 6.63
N THR A 372 -5.43 -25.42 6.73
CA THR A 372 -5.10 -24.66 7.95
C THR A 372 -6.16 -23.57 8.17
N LEU A 373 -5.88 -22.62 9.09
CA LEU A 373 -6.72 -21.44 9.33
C LEU A 373 -7.11 -20.74 8.01
N LEU A 374 -6.12 -20.42 7.16
CA LEU A 374 -6.37 -19.68 5.91
C LEU A 374 -6.32 -20.54 4.65
N THR A 375 -5.47 -21.56 4.60
CA THR A 375 -5.14 -22.27 3.36
C THR A 375 -5.94 -23.56 3.17
N ARG A 376 -6.04 -24.00 1.91
CA ARG A 376 -6.44 -25.35 1.52
C ARG A 376 -5.39 -25.92 0.58
N VAL A 377 -5.17 -27.24 0.63
CA VAL A 377 -4.17 -27.93 -0.19
C VAL A 377 -4.35 -27.58 -1.67
N GLY A 378 -3.29 -27.13 -2.31
CA GLY A 378 -3.25 -26.83 -3.73
C GLY A 378 -3.87 -25.48 -4.14
N GLU A 379 -4.51 -24.76 -3.21
CA GLU A 379 -5.05 -23.42 -3.47
C GLU A 379 -3.91 -22.43 -3.69
N GLN A 380 -4.01 -21.62 -4.73
CA GLN A 380 -3.02 -20.58 -5.05
C GLN A 380 -3.49 -19.20 -4.65
N VAL A 381 -2.59 -18.41 -4.11
CA VAL A 381 -2.77 -16.97 -3.83
C VAL A 381 -1.59 -16.18 -4.35
N THR A 382 -1.86 -14.98 -4.81
CA THR A 382 -0.83 -14.02 -5.16
C THR A 382 -0.55 -13.10 -3.98
N GLY A 383 0.71 -12.75 -3.79
CA GLY A 383 1.13 -11.86 -2.72
C GLY A 383 2.43 -11.15 -3.05
N HIS A 384 2.94 -10.42 -2.10
CA HIS A 384 4.27 -9.82 -2.21
C HIS A 384 5.06 -9.98 -0.91
N GLU A 385 6.36 -9.94 -1.02
CA GLU A 385 7.30 -9.86 0.10
C GLU A 385 8.23 -8.69 -0.10
N PHE A 386 8.39 -7.88 0.94
CA PHE A 386 9.29 -6.72 0.95
C PHE A 386 9.91 -6.55 2.33
N HIS A 387 11.04 -7.20 2.59
CA HIS A 387 11.69 -7.18 3.91
C HIS A 387 13.20 -7.37 3.82
N ARG A 388 13.90 -7.01 4.90
CA ARG A 388 15.34 -7.25 5.10
C ARG A 388 15.62 -8.17 6.29
N THR A 389 14.64 -8.89 6.76
CA THR A 389 14.74 -9.80 7.90
C THR A 389 14.78 -11.26 7.44
N THR A 390 15.27 -12.14 8.30
CA THR A 390 15.19 -13.60 8.14
C THR A 390 14.75 -14.21 9.47
N VAL A 391 13.82 -15.16 9.41
CA VAL A 391 13.35 -15.95 10.54
C VAL A 391 14.01 -17.32 10.51
N THR A 392 14.52 -17.78 11.64
CA THR A 392 15.19 -19.08 11.78
C THR A 392 14.62 -19.85 12.96
N PRO A 393 14.06 -21.09 12.73
CA PRO A 393 13.85 -21.72 11.44
C PRO A 393 12.81 -20.98 10.58
N ALA A 394 12.92 -21.07 9.25
CA ALA A 394 11.97 -20.44 8.32
C ALA A 394 10.59 -21.12 8.31
N VAL A 395 10.54 -22.35 8.81
CA VAL A 395 9.34 -23.19 8.94
C VAL A 395 9.54 -24.16 10.10
N ALA A 396 8.49 -24.42 10.87
CA ALA A 396 8.43 -25.49 11.84
C ALA A 396 7.01 -26.10 11.85
N GLY A 397 6.91 -27.42 11.74
CA GLY A 397 5.63 -28.09 11.60
C GLY A 397 4.99 -27.88 10.23
N THR A 398 3.73 -27.45 10.21
CA THR A 398 2.98 -27.16 8.98
C THR A 398 3.40 -25.79 8.43
N PRO A 399 3.87 -25.70 7.17
CA PRO A 399 4.18 -24.41 6.56
C PRO A 399 2.91 -23.63 6.29
N ALA A 400 3.01 -22.29 6.40
CA ALA A 400 1.92 -21.40 6.01
C ALA A 400 1.67 -21.48 4.50
N TRP A 401 2.74 -21.48 3.72
CA TRP A 401 2.71 -21.52 2.26
C TRP A 401 3.80 -22.43 1.70
N SER A 402 3.60 -22.91 0.49
CA SER A 402 4.67 -23.34 -0.42
C SER A 402 4.91 -22.25 -1.44
N VAL A 403 6.11 -21.69 -1.48
CA VAL A 403 6.56 -20.67 -2.44
C VAL A 403 7.73 -21.26 -3.21
N GLU A 404 7.62 -21.30 -4.55
CA GLU A 404 8.65 -21.89 -5.43
C GLU A 404 9.04 -23.35 -5.05
N GLY A 405 8.11 -24.09 -4.45
CA GLY A 405 8.31 -25.47 -4.00
C GLY A 405 8.89 -25.61 -2.59
N GLU A 406 9.24 -24.51 -1.93
CA GLU A 406 9.74 -24.51 -0.55
C GLU A 406 8.63 -24.14 0.43
N GLY A 407 8.55 -24.86 1.55
CA GLY A 407 7.65 -24.53 2.65
C GLY A 407 8.17 -23.33 3.43
N VAL A 408 7.31 -22.35 3.70
CA VAL A 408 7.65 -21.10 4.43
C VAL A 408 6.58 -20.74 5.44
N GLY A 409 7.00 -20.13 6.56
CA GLY A 409 6.11 -19.66 7.62
C GLY A 409 5.57 -20.79 8.51
N PHE A 410 4.58 -20.47 9.31
CA PHE A 410 4.03 -21.30 10.37
C PHE A 410 2.51 -21.30 10.29
N ALA A 411 1.90 -22.47 10.33
CA ALA A 411 0.44 -22.57 10.30
C ALA A 411 -0.10 -23.71 11.17
N SER A 412 -1.34 -23.52 11.61
CA SER A 412 -2.17 -24.51 12.29
C SER A 412 -3.65 -24.28 11.96
N GLU A 413 -4.54 -24.93 12.67
CA GLU A 413 -6.00 -24.67 12.57
C GLU A 413 -6.38 -23.27 13.07
N THR A 414 -5.55 -22.65 13.93
CA THR A 414 -5.83 -21.34 14.56
C THR A 414 -4.77 -20.29 14.29
N LEU A 415 -3.64 -20.63 13.68
CA LEU A 415 -2.55 -19.69 13.40
C LEU A 415 -2.16 -19.74 11.91
N HIS A 416 -1.90 -18.55 11.35
CA HIS A 416 -1.22 -18.39 10.08
C HIS A 416 -0.22 -17.24 10.17
N ALA A 417 1.09 -17.53 10.06
CA ALA A 417 2.15 -16.54 10.19
C ALA A 417 3.19 -16.70 9.06
N SER A 418 3.40 -15.67 8.24
CA SER A 418 4.35 -15.69 7.13
C SER A 418 4.87 -14.29 6.77
N TYR A 419 5.91 -14.22 5.93
CA TYR A 419 6.35 -12.95 5.34
C TYR A 419 5.42 -12.44 4.25
N LEU A 420 4.65 -13.33 3.64
CA LEU A 420 3.80 -13.01 2.50
C LEU A 420 2.66 -12.07 2.93
N HIS A 421 2.58 -10.94 2.26
CA HIS A 421 1.42 -10.06 2.32
C HIS A 421 0.44 -10.44 1.22
N THR A 422 -0.83 -10.58 1.57
CA THR A 422 -1.90 -10.91 0.64
C THR A 422 -2.96 -9.82 0.61
N HIS A 423 -3.46 -9.49 -0.58
CA HIS A 423 -4.57 -8.53 -0.71
C HIS A 423 -5.90 -9.29 -0.72
N TRP A 424 -6.62 -9.23 0.38
CA TRP A 424 -7.80 -10.09 0.58
C TRP A 424 -8.97 -9.78 -0.36
N ALA A 425 -9.04 -8.61 -0.97
CA ALA A 425 -10.04 -8.40 -2.03
C ALA A 425 -9.80 -9.29 -3.27
N GLY A 426 -8.53 -9.62 -3.57
CA GLY A 426 -8.18 -10.59 -4.60
C GLY A 426 -8.41 -12.05 -4.17
N HIS A 427 -8.43 -12.29 -2.86
CA HIS A 427 -8.54 -13.62 -2.26
C HIS A 427 -9.56 -13.62 -1.11
N PRO A 428 -10.85 -13.31 -1.37
CA PRO A 428 -11.85 -13.07 -0.32
C PRO A 428 -12.14 -14.29 0.55
N GLN A 429 -11.81 -15.49 0.08
CA GLN A 429 -11.93 -16.73 0.85
C GLN A 429 -11.01 -16.76 2.10
N LEU A 430 -9.89 -15.98 2.10
CA LEU A 430 -9.02 -15.87 3.28
C LEU A 430 -9.76 -15.16 4.42
N ALA A 431 -10.39 -14.02 4.10
CA ALA A 431 -11.21 -13.28 5.06
C ALA A 431 -12.39 -14.11 5.58
N ALA A 432 -13.07 -14.84 4.69
CA ALA A 432 -14.20 -15.69 5.06
C ALA A 432 -13.78 -16.80 6.05
N ARG A 433 -12.68 -17.49 5.79
CA ARG A 433 -12.16 -18.56 6.66
C ARG A 433 -11.71 -18.05 8.02
N PHE A 434 -10.99 -16.92 8.01
CA PHE A 434 -10.58 -16.30 9.26
C PHE A 434 -11.78 -15.85 10.10
N ALA A 435 -12.76 -15.16 9.50
CA ALA A 435 -13.98 -14.77 10.18
C ALA A 435 -14.79 -15.97 10.68
N GLU A 436 -14.87 -17.07 9.89
CA GLU A 436 -15.52 -18.32 10.33
C GLU A 436 -14.81 -18.89 11.58
N ALA A 437 -13.49 -18.90 11.63
CA ALA A 437 -12.77 -19.35 12.80
C ALA A 437 -13.03 -18.45 14.02
N VAL A 438 -13.05 -17.13 13.83
CA VAL A 438 -13.39 -16.14 14.86
C VAL A 438 -14.80 -16.36 15.41
N HIS A 439 -15.76 -16.73 14.58
CA HIS A 439 -17.14 -17.00 15.02
C HIS A 439 -17.32 -18.36 15.72
N ARG A 440 -16.41 -19.32 15.52
CA ARG A 440 -16.43 -20.63 16.20
C ARG A 440 -15.89 -20.57 17.65
N GLY A 441 -14.93 -19.71 17.92
CA GLY A 441 -14.40 -19.44 19.26
C GLY A 441 -15.29 -18.48 20.01
#